data_c1c3f122bff5edc69ff48c6ff80a62f4
#
_entry.id   c1c3f122bff5edc69ff48c6ff80a62f4
#
_cell.length_a   1.000
_cell.length_b   1.000
_cell.length_c   1.000
_cell.angle_alpha   90.00
_cell.angle_beta   90.00
_cell.angle_gamma   90.00
#
_symmetry.space_group_name_H-M   'P 1'
#
loop_
_entity.id
_entity.type
_entity.pdbx_description
1 polymer ?
#
loop_
_entity_poly.entity_id
_entity_poly.type
_entity_poly.pdbx_seq_one_letter_code
_entity_poly.pdbx_strand_id
1 'polypeptide(L)' 'MTEVRIPKPGDAITEAEVTEFFVEEGATVSEGEPLYSIATDKVEMDIEAPASGTVSWKVSEGETHDVGALVAVIS' A
#
# COMPACT_ATOMS: atom_id res chain seq x y z
N MET A 1 1.87 -7.54 14.62
CA MET A 1 2.23 -7.17 13.24
C MET A 1 0.98 -7.11 12.38
N THR A 2 0.89 -6.08 11.58
CA THR A 2 -0.23 -5.90 10.65
C THR A 2 0.29 -5.96 9.23
N GLU A 3 -0.24 -6.87 8.43
CA GLU A 3 0.12 -6.95 7.01
C GLU A 3 -0.67 -5.94 6.22
N VAL A 4 0.03 -5.22 5.33
CA VAL A 4 -0.59 -4.26 4.43
C VAL A 4 -0.60 -4.88 3.04
N ARG A 5 -1.78 -5.06 2.49
CA ARG A 5 -1.96 -5.70 1.19
C ARG A 5 -2.70 -4.76 0.26
N ILE A 6 -2.46 -4.92 -1.03
CA ILE A 6 -3.14 -4.10 -2.03
C ILE A 6 -4.63 -4.42 -1.98
N PRO A 7 -5.50 -3.42 -1.74
CA PRO A 7 -6.94 -3.66 -1.76
C PRO A 7 -7.43 -3.84 -3.19
N LYS A 8 -8.60 -4.42 -3.35
CA LYS A 8 -9.21 -4.61 -4.66
C LYS A 8 -10.09 -3.40 -4.96
N PRO A 9 -9.65 -2.49 -5.85
CA PRO A 9 -10.41 -1.25 -6.10
C PRO A 9 -11.65 -1.45 -6.96
N GLY A 10 -11.80 -2.62 -7.59
CA GLY A 10 -12.97 -2.94 -8.39
C GLY A 10 -12.98 -4.38 -8.78
N ASP A 11 -14.14 -4.89 -9.22
CA ASP A 11 -14.31 -6.32 -9.51
C ASP A 11 -13.46 -6.81 -10.69
N ALA A 12 -13.20 -5.93 -11.64
CA ALA A 12 -12.45 -6.29 -12.85
C ALA A 12 -10.94 -6.04 -12.72
N ILE A 13 -10.49 -5.51 -11.59
CA ILE A 13 -9.09 -5.13 -11.39
C ILE A 13 -8.37 -6.25 -10.67
N THR A 14 -7.31 -6.77 -11.29
CA THR A 14 -6.54 -7.88 -10.75
C THR A 14 -5.14 -7.46 -10.33
N GLU A 15 -4.68 -6.28 -10.76
CA GLU A 15 -3.35 -5.79 -10.38
C GLU A 15 -3.37 -4.27 -10.29
N ALA A 16 -2.40 -3.72 -9.58
CA ALA A 16 -2.26 -2.28 -9.38
C ALA A 16 -0.79 -1.94 -9.31
N GLU A 17 -0.45 -0.75 -9.79
CA GLU A 17 0.91 -0.23 -9.66
C GLU A 17 1.03 0.56 -8.37
N VAL A 18 2.08 0.30 -7.59
CA VAL A 18 2.42 1.09 -6.41
C VAL A 18 3.18 2.31 -6.91
N THR A 19 2.53 3.48 -6.91
CA THR A 19 3.09 4.67 -7.55
C THR A 19 3.98 5.48 -6.62
N GLU A 20 3.63 5.55 -5.34
CA GLU A 20 4.36 6.40 -4.40
C GLU A 20 4.15 5.91 -2.97
N PHE A 21 5.22 5.96 -2.18
CA PHE A 21 5.15 5.78 -0.74
C PHE A 21 5.08 7.17 -0.09
N PHE A 22 4.16 7.35 0.84
CA PHE A 22 4.06 8.62 1.58
C PHE A 22 4.93 8.62 2.82
N VAL A 23 5.50 7.49 3.18
CA VAL A 23 6.39 7.36 4.34
C VAL A 23 7.61 6.54 3.94
N GLU A 24 8.71 6.72 4.65
CA GLU A 24 9.95 6.02 4.39
C GLU A 24 9.99 4.68 5.12
N GLU A 25 10.92 3.81 4.68
CA GLU A 25 11.20 2.56 5.38
C GLU A 25 11.57 2.86 6.84
N GLY A 26 10.92 2.16 7.74
CA GLY A 26 11.17 2.36 9.18
C GLY A 26 10.42 3.53 9.80
N ALA A 27 9.61 4.25 9.02
CA ALA A 27 8.85 5.38 9.56
C ALA A 27 7.73 4.90 10.47
N THR A 28 7.39 5.73 11.46
CA THR A 28 6.26 5.46 12.33
C THR A 28 5.02 6.12 11.74
N VAL A 29 3.93 5.37 11.67
CA VAL A 29 2.66 5.86 11.14
C VAL A 29 1.55 5.67 12.17
N SER A 30 0.48 6.44 12.00
CA SER A 30 -0.74 6.28 12.79
C SER A 30 -1.84 5.73 11.89
N GLU A 31 -2.73 4.95 12.47
CA GLU A 31 -3.87 4.41 11.73
C GLU A 31 -4.65 5.55 11.07
N GLY A 32 -4.96 5.38 9.78
CA GLY A 32 -5.68 6.39 9.01
C GLY A 32 -4.79 7.38 8.28
N GLU A 33 -3.48 7.39 8.53
CA GLU A 33 -2.57 8.26 7.78
C GLU A 33 -2.35 7.70 6.38
N PRO A 34 -2.20 8.57 5.36
CA PRO A 34 -1.87 8.09 4.02
C PRO A 34 -0.54 7.31 4.06
N LEU A 35 -0.55 6.12 3.54
CA LEU A 35 0.61 5.23 3.58
C LEU A 35 1.28 5.11 2.22
N TYR A 36 0.50 4.85 1.18
CA TYR A 36 1.00 4.75 -0.17
C TYR A 36 -0.13 4.96 -1.17
N SER A 37 0.23 5.13 -2.43
CA SER A 37 -0.73 5.35 -3.51
C SER A 37 -0.62 4.22 -4.52
N ILE A 38 -1.75 3.81 -5.07
CA ILE A 38 -1.79 2.84 -6.16
C ILE A 38 -2.54 3.44 -7.35
N ALA A 39 -2.23 2.92 -8.52
CA ALA A 39 -2.90 3.32 -9.76
C ALA A 39 -3.22 2.10 -10.60
N THR A 40 -4.36 2.16 -11.28
CA THR A 40 -4.76 1.17 -12.26
C THR A 40 -5.12 1.91 -13.54
N ASP A 41 -5.57 1.19 -14.56
CA ASP A 41 -6.00 1.79 -15.83
C ASP A 41 -7.07 2.86 -15.66
N LYS A 42 -7.88 2.74 -14.63
CA LYS A 42 -9.09 3.54 -14.50
C LYS A 42 -9.15 4.38 -13.22
N VAL A 43 -8.38 4.03 -12.20
CA VAL A 43 -8.45 4.70 -10.91
C VAL A 43 -7.08 4.88 -10.30
N GLU A 44 -6.96 5.91 -9.47
CA GLU A 44 -5.82 6.12 -8.58
C GLU A 44 -6.41 6.29 -7.20
N MET A 45 -5.75 5.73 -6.19
CA MET A 45 -6.23 5.88 -4.82
C MET A 45 -5.08 5.87 -3.83
N ASP A 46 -5.28 6.60 -2.74
CA ASP A 46 -4.35 6.60 -1.62
C ASP A 46 -4.82 5.57 -0.61
N ILE A 47 -3.89 4.78 -0.12
CA ILE A 47 -4.19 3.73 0.85
C ILE A 47 -3.73 4.21 2.21
N GLU A 48 -4.64 4.16 3.17
CA GLU A 48 -4.36 4.60 4.53
C GLU A 48 -3.76 3.44 5.34
N ALA A 49 -2.98 3.79 6.36
CA ALA A 49 -2.41 2.79 7.25
C ALA A 49 -3.53 2.10 8.02
N PRO A 50 -3.56 0.75 8.03
CA PRO A 50 -4.59 0.01 8.75
C PRO A 50 -4.34 -0.08 10.26
N ALA A 51 -3.16 0.35 10.70
CA ALA A 51 -2.79 0.31 12.12
C ALA A 51 -1.67 1.29 12.37
N SER A 52 -1.39 1.56 13.63
CA SER A 52 -0.26 2.40 14.03
C SER A 52 0.96 1.53 14.28
N GLY A 53 2.14 2.03 13.95
CA GLY A 53 3.38 1.32 14.20
C GLY A 53 4.48 1.72 13.23
N THR A 54 5.50 0.87 13.13
CA THR A 54 6.64 1.10 12.25
C THR A 54 6.47 0.30 10.96
N VAL A 55 6.67 0.98 9.82
CA VAL A 55 6.46 0.40 8.50
C VAL A 55 7.72 -0.28 7.99
N SER A 56 7.56 -1.49 7.49
CA SER A 56 8.61 -2.19 6.76
C SER A 56 8.07 -2.53 5.36
N TRP A 57 8.62 -1.90 4.33
CA TRP A 57 8.16 -2.09 2.97
C TRP A 57 8.69 -3.40 2.40
N LYS A 58 7.83 -4.11 1.65
CA LYS A 58 8.19 -5.37 1.01
C LYS A 58 8.24 -5.27 -0.50
N VAL A 59 7.91 -4.09 -1.05
CA VAL A 59 7.92 -3.81 -2.48
C VAL A 59 8.58 -2.46 -2.69
N SER A 60 8.85 -2.11 -3.95
CA SER A 60 9.43 -0.81 -4.33
C SER A 60 8.41 0.03 -5.07
N GLU A 61 8.61 1.35 -5.04
CA GLU A 61 7.80 2.25 -5.84
C GLU A 61 7.97 1.94 -7.32
N GLY A 62 6.87 2.11 -8.06
CA GLY A 62 6.90 1.88 -9.50
C GLY A 62 6.67 0.44 -9.91
N GLU A 63 6.50 -0.48 -8.98
CA GLU A 63 6.23 -1.88 -9.28
C GLU A 63 4.74 -2.15 -9.38
N THR A 64 4.36 -3.07 -10.28
CA THR A 64 2.98 -3.54 -10.41
C THR A 64 2.87 -4.89 -9.72
N HIS A 65 1.86 -5.03 -8.87
CA HIS A 65 1.61 -6.25 -8.12
C HIS A 65 0.15 -6.63 -8.21
N ASP A 66 -0.15 -7.90 -7.99
CA ASP A 66 -1.53 -8.38 -7.96
C ASP A 66 -2.25 -7.82 -6.73
N VAL A 67 -3.56 -7.62 -6.85
CA VAL A 67 -4.36 -7.25 -5.69
C VAL A 67 -4.24 -8.37 -4.65
N GLY A 68 -4.15 -7.97 -3.39
CA GLY A 68 -3.91 -8.93 -2.30
C GLY A 68 -2.44 -9.17 -2.03
N ALA A 69 -1.53 -8.66 -2.86
CA ALA A 69 -0.09 -8.83 -2.62
C ALA A 69 0.35 -8.09 -1.37
N LEU A 70 1.26 -8.68 -0.63
CA LEU A 70 1.83 -8.05 0.56
C LEU A 70 2.77 -6.93 0.14
N VAL A 71 2.49 -5.71 0.57
CA VAL A 71 3.32 -4.55 0.22
C VAL A 71 4.14 -4.03 1.41
N ALA A 72 3.65 -4.22 2.63
CA ALA A 72 4.33 -3.74 3.82
C ALA A 72 3.85 -4.49 5.05
N VAL A 73 4.59 -4.34 6.14
CA VAL A 73 4.22 -4.84 7.46
C VAL A 73 4.37 -3.70 8.45
N ILE A 74 3.37 -3.52 9.31
CA ILE A 74 3.41 -2.52 10.37
C ILE A 74 3.59 -3.26 11.71
N SER A 75 4.63 -2.91 12.40
CA SER A 75 4.98 -3.55 13.69
C SER A 75 4.81 -2.61 14.84
#